data_c935cc762f4ffca90710f6cc7f13aa6b
#
_entry.id   c935cc762f4ffca90710f6cc7f13aa6b
#
_cell.length_a   1.000
_cell.length_b   1.000
_cell.length_c   1.000
_cell.angle_alpha   90.00
_cell.angle_beta   90.00
_cell.angle_gamma   90.00
#
_symmetry.space_group_name_H-M   'P 1'
#
loop_
_entity.id
_entity.type
_entity.pdbx_description
1 polymer ?
#
loop_
_entity_poly.entity_id
_entity_poly.type
_entity_poly.pdbx_seq_one_letter_code
_entity_poly.pdbx_strand_id
1 'polypeptide(L)'
;EAYWEMFFKSSRPVYDRENKTIVLGAGQVIDFCTYFNSISLLKWKTYTYAEKLILRLRVKGEMEILLTGYEKKDTQYIRKVLRRAKISAEEAQEICLEYPENNLMLAGFEIHTHGICVIYSGEYITEIEEDKMRHVSLHLCTTTFKKEDYILPNIQLLKETVLAGNDSLAENLWIHVVDNGRTLPAEEIETEHVMVHPNLNVGGAGGFTRGMLEAMDHKEKPTHVLLMDDDVMILPESLIRTYNLLKIIRPEYEHHFISGAMLFYEEMNFLYEDVGFMDHEGTYGPLKDRVDTRKIEDVLRCEEMIHEPKNAYAGWWYCCIPMEFVRKDNLPLPVFVRGDDVEYSLRNKAKFITLSGICIWHMGFTNKFNGAMEFYQVHRNTLMLQAASGVCQNADIMTRIRKLVRVNLLRFNYDGAELLLDAVEDYMK
;
A
#
# COMPACT_ATOMS: atom_id res chain seq x y z
N GLU A 1 11.34 -18.32 -7.01
CA GLU A 1 12.65 -17.72 -7.43
C GLU A 1 12.46 -16.46 -8.30
N ALA A 2 11.48 -16.40 -9.21
CA ALA A 2 11.28 -15.28 -10.14
C ALA A 2 11.00 -13.91 -9.46
N TYR A 3 10.63 -13.88 -8.19
CA TYR A 3 10.23 -12.65 -7.48
C TYR A 3 11.27 -12.15 -6.47
N TRP A 4 12.39 -12.86 -6.28
CA TRP A 4 13.43 -12.46 -5.34
C TRP A 4 14.10 -11.13 -5.73
N GLU A 5 14.14 -10.82 -7.02
CA GLU A 5 14.70 -9.57 -7.54
C GLU A 5 14.00 -8.30 -7.03
N MET A 6 12.78 -8.42 -6.50
CA MET A 6 12.10 -7.33 -5.82
C MET A 6 12.69 -7.04 -4.43
N PHE A 7 13.37 -8.03 -3.83
CA PHE A 7 13.97 -7.92 -2.50
C PHE A 7 15.48 -7.75 -2.57
N PHE A 8 16.16 -8.51 -3.41
CA PHE A 8 17.61 -8.39 -3.63
C PHE A 8 18.00 -8.94 -5.00
N LYS A 9 19.16 -8.49 -5.49
CA LYS A 9 19.75 -8.99 -6.73
C LYS A 9 21.08 -9.67 -6.42
N SER A 10 21.18 -10.95 -6.75
CA SER A 10 22.41 -11.74 -6.58
C SER A 10 22.40 -12.93 -7.51
N SER A 11 23.60 -13.42 -7.86
CA SER A 11 23.75 -14.54 -8.79
C SER A 11 23.42 -15.90 -8.18
N ARG A 12 23.69 -16.13 -6.89
CA ARG A 12 23.51 -17.43 -6.21
C ARG A 12 23.32 -17.31 -4.69
N PRO A 13 22.34 -16.57 -4.17
CA PRO A 13 22.10 -16.53 -2.73
C PRO A 13 21.45 -17.83 -2.30
N VAL A 14 21.78 -18.29 -1.10
CA VAL A 14 21.07 -19.38 -0.43
C VAL A 14 20.25 -18.75 0.71
N TYR A 15 18.93 -18.81 0.58
CA TYR A 15 18.05 -18.44 1.68
C TYR A 15 17.80 -19.66 2.56
N ASP A 16 18.33 -19.61 3.77
CA ASP A 16 18.06 -20.60 4.81
C ASP A 16 16.70 -20.25 5.46
N ARG A 17 15.67 -21.03 5.11
CA ARG A 17 14.30 -20.82 5.61
C ARG A 17 14.14 -21.11 7.09
N GLU A 18 14.90 -22.07 7.62
CA GLU A 18 14.83 -22.48 9.01
C GLU A 18 15.38 -21.38 9.93
N ASN A 19 16.55 -20.86 9.58
CA ASN A 19 17.20 -19.78 10.33
C ASN A 19 16.82 -18.37 9.89
N LYS A 20 16.03 -18.24 8.82
CA LYS A 20 15.64 -16.95 8.18
C LYS A 20 16.86 -16.08 7.85
N THR A 21 17.92 -16.67 7.28
CA THR A 21 19.16 -16.00 6.95
C THR A 21 19.50 -16.09 5.46
N ILE A 22 20.32 -15.18 4.97
CA ILE A 22 20.90 -15.24 3.63
C ILE A 22 22.36 -15.66 3.77
N VAL A 23 22.73 -16.77 3.12
CA VAL A 23 24.11 -17.29 3.09
C VAL A 23 24.70 -17.02 1.72
N LEU A 24 25.91 -16.43 1.71
CA LEU A 24 26.66 -16.08 0.51
C LEU A 24 28.04 -16.75 0.54
N GLY A 25 28.47 -17.29 -0.58
CA GLY A 25 29.85 -17.79 -0.78
C GLY A 25 30.84 -16.65 -1.00
N ALA A 26 32.14 -17.00 -1.08
CA ALA A 26 33.18 -16.03 -1.38
C ALA A 26 33.05 -15.45 -2.80
N GLY A 27 33.35 -14.17 -2.96
CA GLY A 27 33.34 -13.47 -4.25
C GLY A 27 31.95 -13.19 -4.81
N GLN A 28 30.89 -13.32 -4.01
CA GLN A 28 29.53 -13.00 -4.41
C GLN A 28 29.21 -11.53 -4.11
N VAL A 29 28.25 -11.00 -4.89
CA VAL A 29 27.67 -9.68 -4.70
C VAL A 29 26.17 -9.83 -4.50
N ILE A 30 25.63 -9.15 -3.51
CA ILE A 30 24.20 -8.99 -3.31
C ILE A 30 23.85 -7.51 -3.21
N ASP A 31 22.89 -7.07 -4.03
CA ASP A 31 22.41 -5.69 -4.07
C ASP A 31 20.99 -5.62 -3.48
N PHE A 32 20.83 -4.81 -2.44
CA PHE A 32 19.57 -4.52 -1.77
C PHE A 32 18.93 -3.19 -2.20
N CYS A 33 19.46 -2.53 -3.24
CA CYS A 33 18.82 -1.36 -3.81
C CYS A 33 17.67 -1.80 -4.75
N THR A 34 16.57 -2.26 -4.16
CA THR A 34 15.43 -2.90 -4.82
C THR A 34 14.12 -2.33 -4.30
N TYR A 35 12.98 -2.73 -4.88
CA TYR A 35 11.67 -2.20 -4.49
C TYR A 35 11.37 -2.34 -2.99
N PHE A 36 11.68 -3.48 -2.38
CA PHE A 36 11.38 -3.72 -0.96
C PHE A 36 12.50 -3.33 0.00
N ASN A 37 13.76 -3.50 -0.38
CA ASN A 37 14.89 -3.33 0.52
C ASN A 37 15.69 -2.03 0.32
N SER A 38 15.25 -1.16 -0.60
CA SER A 38 15.68 0.23 -0.61
C SER A 38 14.76 1.09 0.25
N ILE A 39 15.19 2.31 0.53
CA ILE A 39 14.38 3.31 1.23
C ILE A 39 14.18 4.53 0.33
N SER A 40 12.94 4.98 0.22
CA SER A 40 12.49 6.18 -0.51
C SER A 40 13.00 7.44 0.19
N LEU A 41 14.32 7.66 0.19
CA LEU A 41 14.97 8.62 1.09
C LEU A 41 14.49 10.05 0.88
N LEU A 42 14.31 10.48 -0.37
CA LEU A 42 13.79 11.82 -0.66
C LEU A 42 12.38 12.01 -0.07
N LYS A 43 11.52 11.02 -0.21
CA LYS A 43 10.15 11.06 0.32
C LYS A 43 10.15 11.05 1.85
N TRP A 44 10.93 10.18 2.48
CA TRP A 44 11.07 10.16 3.93
C TRP A 44 11.55 11.52 4.48
N LYS A 45 12.59 12.10 3.90
CA LYS A 45 13.08 13.43 4.29
C LYS A 45 12.08 14.55 4.05
N THR A 46 11.27 14.43 2.99
CA THR A 46 10.26 15.45 2.67
C THR A 46 9.08 15.38 3.62
N TYR A 47 8.53 14.20 3.82
CA TYR A 47 7.29 14.03 4.58
C TYR A 47 7.50 13.96 6.09
N THR A 48 8.72 13.65 6.55
CA THR A 48 8.99 13.36 7.96
C THR A 48 10.17 14.15 8.50
N TYR A 49 10.40 14.01 9.79
CA TYR A 49 11.59 14.53 10.48
C TYR A 49 12.82 13.63 10.36
N ALA A 50 12.81 12.58 9.52
CA ALA A 50 13.94 11.70 9.28
C ALA A 50 15.04 12.42 8.47
N GLU A 51 16.03 13.00 9.15
CA GLU A 51 17.15 13.69 8.50
C GLU A 51 18.36 12.78 8.30
N LYS A 52 18.69 11.97 9.31
CA LYS A 52 19.75 10.98 9.26
C LYS A 52 19.22 9.63 8.80
N LEU A 53 20.06 8.88 8.09
CA LEU A 53 19.79 7.50 7.71
C LEU A 53 20.95 6.63 8.15
N ILE A 54 20.65 5.58 8.90
CA ILE A 54 21.62 4.60 9.38
C ILE A 54 21.17 3.22 8.92
N LEU A 55 22.05 2.47 8.28
CA LEU A 55 21.86 1.05 7.98
C LEU A 55 22.38 0.24 9.17
N ARG A 56 21.51 -0.52 9.81
CA ARG A 56 21.84 -1.48 10.87
C ARG A 56 21.74 -2.88 10.31
N LEU A 57 22.81 -3.66 10.38
CA LEU A 57 22.88 -5.03 9.88
C LEU A 57 23.42 -5.94 10.96
N ARG A 58 22.91 -7.16 11.04
CA ARG A 58 23.50 -8.26 11.79
C ARG A 58 24.11 -9.26 10.84
N VAL A 59 25.43 -9.38 10.84
CA VAL A 59 26.19 -10.14 9.84
C VAL A 59 27.32 -10.95 10.47
N LYS A 60 27.79 -11.97 9.72
CA LYS A 60 28.99 -12.76 10.01
C LYS A 60 29.79 -12.98 8.74
N GLY A 61 31.10 -12.98 8.81
CA GLY A 61 32.03 -13.25 7.72
C GLY A 61 32.88 -12.03 7.32
N GLU A 62 33.67 -12.18 6.26
CA GLU A 62 34.47 -11.13 5.68
C GLU A 62 33.79 -10.53 4.45
N MET A 63 33.49 -9.24 4.50
CA MET A 63 32.75 -8.55 3.44
C MET A 63 33.10 -7.08 3.33
N GLU A 64 32.83 -6.48 2.20
CA GLU A 64 32.76 -5.02 1.99
C GLU A 64 31.31 -4.62 1.78
N ILE A 65 30.83 -3.63 2.56
CA ILE A 65 29.49 -3.08 2.44
C ILE A 65 29.58 -1.71 1.79
N LEU A 66 28.80 -1.51 0.73
CA LEU A 66 28.71 -0.26 0.01
C LEU A 66 27.36 0.40 0.28
N LEU A 67 27.35 1.59 0.88
CA LEU A 67 26.16 2.43 0.94
C LEU A 67 25.96 3.08 -0.42
N THR A 68 24.85 2.76 -1.08
CA THR A 68 24.58 3.15 -2.47
C THR A 68 23.21 3.84 -2.58
N GLY A 69 22.89 4.28 -3.76
CA GLY A 69 21.58 4.80 -4.09
C GLY A 69 21.55 5.56 -5.40
N TYR A 70 20.45 6.22 -5.67
CA TYR A 70 20.22 6.94 -6.91
C TYR A 70 19.82 8.38 -6.63
N GLU A 71 20.40 9.31 -7.35
CA GLU A 71 19.96 10.71 -7.45
C GLU A 71 19.39 10.97 -8.84
N LYS A 72 18.44 11.90 -8.92
CA LYS A 72 17.93 12.41 -10.20
C LYS A 72 18.71 13.67 -10.55
N LYS A 73 19.35 13.69 -11.71
CA LYS A 73 19.97 14.88 -12.27
C LYS A 73 19.37 15.12 -13.65
N ASP A 74 18.68 16.21 -13.80
CA ASP A 74 17.86 16.52 -14.98
C ASP A 74 16.87 15.39 -15.28
N THR A 75 17.04 14.68 -16.38
CA THR A 75 16.19 13.53 -16.78
C THR A 75 16.83 12.16 -16.52
N GLN A 76 17.99 12.11 -15.89
CA GLN A 76 18.75 10.87 -15.71
C GLN A 76 18.82 10.46 -14.23
N TYR A 77 18.73 9.15 -13.98
CA TYR A 77 19.00 8.55 -12.68
C TYR A 77 20.48 8.12 -12.63
N ILE A 78 21.22 8.68 -11.67
CA ILE A 78 22.63 8.44 -11.49
C ILE A 78 22.85 7.63 -10.23
N ARG A 79 23.43 6.43 -10.39
CA ARG A 79 23.84 5.60 -9.24
C ARG A 79 25.07 6.19 -8.58
N LYS A 80 25.05 6.23 -7.24
CA LYS A 80 26.15 6.70 -6.39
C LYS A 80 26.56 5.61 -5.40
N VAL A 81 27.87 5.59 -5.11
CA VAL A 81 28.43 4.90 -3.96
C VAL A 81 28.96 5.97 -3.01
N LEU A 82 28.31 6.08 -1.84
CA LEU A 82 28.61 7.15 -0.87
C LEU A 82 29.68 6.75 0.14
N ARG A 83 29.71 5.47 0.53
CA ARG A 83 30.62 4.95 1.54
C ARG A 83 30.93 3.48 1.28
N ARG A 84 32.15 3.06 1.63
CA ARG A 84 32.58 1.66 1.66
C ARG A 84 33.04 1.32 3.07
N ALA A 85 32.65 0.16 3.58
CA ALA A 85 33.03 -0.32 4.90
C ALA A 85 33.49 -1.78 4.79
N LYS A 86 34.72 -2.07 5.22
CA LYS A 86 35.22 -3.46 5.30
C LYS A 86 34.88 -4.01 6.67
N ILE A 87 34.26 -5.17 6.70
CA ILE A 87 33.81 -5.88 7.89
C ILE A 87 34.49 -7.24 7.95
N SER A 88 35.05 -7.56 9.12
CA SER A 88 35.55 -8.89 9.43
C SER A 88 34.92 -9.33 10.74
N ALA A 89 33.94 -10.21 10.66
CA ALA A 89 33.12 -10.66 11.79
C ALA A 89 33.26 -12.19 11.95
N GLU A 90 34.06 -12.65 12.91
CA GLU A 90 34.21 -14.08 13.18
C GLU A 90 32.91 -14.69 13.72
N GLU A 91 32.16 -13.92 14.50
CA GLU A 91 30.83 -14.26 15.02
C GLU A 91 29.78 -13.27 14.53
N ALA A 92 28.49 -13.63 14.71
CA ALA A 92 27.38 -12.74 14.35
C ALA A 92 27.43 -11.46 15.19
N GLN A 93 27.63 -10.33 14.53
CA GLN A 93 27.68 -9.00 15.19
C GLN A 93 26.78 -8.00 14.49
N GLU A 94 26.33 -7.03 15.26
CA GLU A 94 25.60 -5.88 14.77
C GLU A 94 26.58 -4.77 14.35
N ILE A 95 26.30 -4.19 13.18
CA ILE A 95 27.04 -3.05 12.63
C ILE A 95 26.07 -1.94 12.26
N CYS A 96 26.46 -0.70 12.50
CA CYS A 96 25.71 0.49 12.14
C CYS A 96 26.53 1.35 11.18
N LEU A 97 26.00 1.66 10.03
CA LEU A 97 26.65 2.47 9.00
C LEU A 97 25.77 3.68 8.67
N GLU A 98 26.21 4.85 9.07
CA GLU A 98 25.52 6.09 8.74
C GLU A 98 25.80 6.50 7.30
N TYR A 99 24.73 6.88 6.58
CA TYR A 99 24.84 7.50 5.25
C TYR A 99 25.37 8.93 5.42
N PRO A 100 26.44 9.30 4.69
CA PRO A 100 26.88 10.68 4.68
C PRO A 100 25.79 11.59 4.09
N GLU A 101 25.90 12.89 4.30
CA GLU A 101 25.00 13.88 3.71
C GLU A 101 24.89 13.66 2.18
N ASN A 102 23.68 13.63 1.67
CA ASN A 102 23.43 13.28 0.28
C ASN A 102 22.08 13.80 -0.23
N ASN A 103 21.90 13.75 -1.57
CA ASN A 103 20.70 14.12 -2.31
C ASN A 103 20.06 12.89 -3.00
N LEU A 104 20.21 11.70 -2.42
CA LEU A 104 19.60 10.50 -2.97
C LEU A 104 18.08 10.56 -2.91
N MET A 105 17.43 10.18 -4.00
CA MET A 105 15.99 9.92 -3.99
C MET A 105 15.67 8.54 -3.43
N LEU A 106 16.50 7.55 -3.75
CA LEU A 106 16.41 6.17 -3.29
C LEU A 106 17.75 5.75 -2.71
N ALA A 107 17.78 5.27 -1.48
CA ALA A 107 18.97 4.74 -0.84
C ALA A 107 18.89 3.21 -0.69
N GLY A 108 20.02 2.54 -0.84
CA GLY A 108 20.18 1.10 -0.69
C GLY A 108 21.62 0.76 -0.36
N PHE A 109 21.94 -0.52 -0.35
CA PHE A 109 23.31 -0.99 -0.08
C PHE A 109 23.64 -2.26 -0.87
N GLU A 110 24.93 -2.51 -1.02
CA GLU A 110 25.45 -3.75 -1.57
C GLU A 110 26.40 -4.42 -0.57
N ILE A 111 26.51 -5.73 -0.65
CA ILE A 111 27.51 -6.50 0.10
C ILE A 111 28.33 -7.31 -0.90
N HIS A 112 29.65 -7.15 -0.84
CA HIS A 112 30.64 -7.91 -1.60
C HIS A 112 31.36 -8.82 -0.62
N THR A 113 31.28 -10.14 -0.83
CA THR A 113 31.83 -11.13 0.10
C THR A 113 33.26 -11.52 -0.27
N HIS A 114 34.14 -11.68 0.75
CA HIS A 114 35.51 -12.19 0.58
C HIS A 114 35.66 -13.63 1.10
N GLY A 115 34.71 -14.09 1.94
CA GLY A 115 34.60 -15.44 2.46
C GLY A 115 33.13 -15.89 2.49
N ILE A 116 32.82 -16.95 3.23
CA ILE A 116 31.44 -17.32 3.52
C ILE A 116 30.86 -16.27 4.47
N CYS A 117 29.74 -15.67 4.07
CA CYS A 117 29.07 -14.64 4.84
C CYS A 117 27.63 -15.03 5.11
N VAL A 118 27.11 -14.60 6.27
CA VAL A 118 25.71 -14.78 6.68
C VAL A 118 25.13 -13.43 7.02
N ILE A 119 23.96 -13.13 6.46
CA ILE A 119 23.16 -11.95 6.78
C ILE A 119 21.96 -12.45 7.59
N TYR A 120 21.85 -12.01 8.84
CA TYR A 120 20.80 -12.39 9.77
C TYR A 120 19.61 -11.42 9.72
N SER A 121 19.89 -10.12 9.70
CA SER A 121 18.88 -9.07 9.63
C SER A 121 19.46 -7.77 9.08
N GLY A 122 18.58 -6.90 8.61
CA GLY A 122 18.92 -5.55 8.19
C GLY A 122 17.73 -4.62 8.30
N GLU A 123 17.98 -3.39 8.73
CA GLU A 123 16.97 -2.35 8.83
C GLU A 123 17.58 -0.97 8.62
N TYR A 124 16.75 -0.04 8.21
CA TYR A 124 17.08 1.37 8.20
C TYR A 124 16.52 2.01 9.45
N ILE A 125 17.34 2.79 10.14
CA ILE A 125 16.96 3.51 11.35
C ILE A 125 17.30 4.99 11.23
N THR A 126 16.61 5.81 12.00
CA THR A 126 16.88 7.24 12.14
C THR A 126 16.76 7.65 13.59
N GLU A 127 17.37 8.76 13.94
CA GLU A 127 17.28 9.37 15.27
C GLU A 127 16.32 10.56 15.21
N ILE A 128 15.31 10.57 16.06
CA ILE A 128 14.30 11.63 16.13
C ILE A 128 14.22 12.17 17.55
N GLU A 129 14.15 13.47 17.69
CA GLU A 129 13.86 14.13 18.97
C GLU A 129 12.45 13.75 19.44
N GLU A 130 12.30 13.44 20.72
CA GLU A 130 11.05 12.91 21.28
C GLU A 130 9.86 13.85 21.08
N ASP A 131 10.08 15.16 21.13
CA ASP A 131 9.07 16.20 20.92
C ASP A 131 8.55 16.28 19.47
N LYS A 132 9.27 15.68 18.53
CA LYS A 132 8.85 15.54 17.12
C LYS A 132 8.10 14.24 16.85
N MET A 133 8.05 13.35 17.83
CA MET A 133 7.30 12.10 17.70
C MET A 133 5.84 12.31 18.09
N ARG A 134 4.94 11.70 17.31
CA ARG A 134 3.51 11.79 17.53
C ARG A 134 2.97 10.50 18.12
N HIS A 135 1.93 10.61 18.93
CA HIS A 135 1.10 9.45 19.26
C HIS A 135 0.31 9.03 18.01
N VAL A 136 0.36 7.75 17.69
CA VAL A 136 -0.40 7.14 16.59
C VAL A 136 -1.19 5.98 17.16
N SER A 137 -2.49 5.98 16.95
CA SER A 137 -3.38 4.84 17.16
C SER A 137 -3.99 4.48 15.81
N LEU A 138 -3.61 3.31 15.27
CA LEU A 138 -3.96 2.86 13.93
C LEU A 138 -5.06 1.81 14.00
N HIS A 139 -6.22 2.09 13.40
CA HIS A 139 -7.32 1.16 13.32
C HIS A 139 -7.44 0.60 11.90
N LEU A 140 -7.05 -0.66 11.72
CA LEU A 140 -7.24 -1.38 10.46
C LEU A 140 -8.69 -1.85 10.38
N CYS A 141 -9.39 -1.44 9.33
CA CYS A 141 -10.76 -1.87 9.02
C CYS A 141 -10.76 -2.69 7.74
N THR A 142 -11.20 -3.92 7.85
CA THR A 142 -11.39 -4.80 6.69
C THR A 142 -12.82 -5.31 6.67
N THR A 143 -13.35 -5.57 5.46
CA THR A 143 -14.72 -6.11 5.32
C THR A 143 -14.70 -7.35 4.46
N THR A 144 -15.42 -8.39 4.89
CA THR A 144 -15.44 -9.68 4.21
C THR A 144 -16.87 -10.17 3.96
N PHE A 145 -17.04 -10.89 2.85
CA PHE A 145 -18.26 -11.59 2.54
C PHE A 145 -17.95 -13.00 2.04
N LYS A 146 -17.99 -13.99 2.95
CA LYS A 146 -17.76 -15.42 2.64
C LYS A 146 -16.40 -15.67 1.97
N LYS A 147 -15.34 -15.07 2.52
CA LYS A 147 -13.96 -15.23 2.05
C LYS A 147 -13.03 -15.62 3.19
N GLU A 148 -13.46 -16.60 3.97
CA GLU A 148 -12.75 -17.11 5.16
C GLU A 148 -11.33 -17.53 4.81
N ASP A 149 -11.13 -18.18 3.64
CA ASP A 149 -9.84 -18.67 3.16
C ASP A 149 -8.78 -17.56 2.93
N TYR A 150 -9.22 -16.31 2.84
CA TYR A 150 -8.33 -15.15 2.69
C TYR A 150 -8.17 -14.38 3.99
N ILE A 151 -9.29 -14.03 4.63
CA ILE A 151 -9.26 -13.14 5.80
C ILE A 151 -8.65 -13.81 7.03
N LEU A 152 -8.91 -15.11 7.27
CA LEU A 152 -8.38 -15.82 8.44
C LEU A 152 -6.85 -15.91 8.42
N PRO A 153 -6.19 -16.32 7.32
CA PRO A 153 -4.73 -16.29 7.22
C PRO A 153 -4.12 -14.89 7.41
N ASN A 154 -4.77 -13.84 6.91
CA ASN A 154 -4.30 -12.47 7.09
C ASN A 154 -4.36 -12.04 8.55
N ILE A 155 -5.47 -12.31 9.24
CA ILE A 155 -5.60 -12.02 10.67
C ILE A 155 -4.55 -12.79 11.48
N GLN A 156 -4.37 -14.09 11.19
CA GLN A 156 -3.38 -14.91 11.88
C GLN A 156 -1.97 -14.38 11.66
N LEU A 157 -1.62 -14.04 10.41
CA LEU A 157 -0.32 -13.43 10.09
C LEU A 157 -0.07 -12.17 10.92
N LEU A 158 -1.06 -11.26 11.00
CA LEU A 158 -0.92 -10.02 11.76
C LEU A 158 -0.83 -10.27 13.27
N LYS A 159 -1.56 -11.25 13.80
CA LYS A 159 -1.43 -11.66 15.20
C LYS A 159 -0.02 -12.15 15.53
N GLU A 160 0.56 -13.01 14.67
CA GLU A 160 1.85 -13.65 14.90
C GLU A 160 3.05 -12.73 14.64
N THR A 161 2.93 -11.77 13.73
CA THR A 161 4.07 -10.96 13.28
C THR A 161 4.05 -9.52 13.78
N VAL A 162 2.88 -8.95 14.01
CA VAL A 162 2.73 -7.54 14.44
C VAL A 162 2.25 -7.48 15.88
N LEU A 163 1.07 -8.07 16.19
CA LEU A 163 0.50 -7.97 17.53
C LEU A 163 1.25 -8.78 18.58
N ALA A 164 2.02 -9.80 18.20
CA ALA A 164 2.90 -10.53 19.11
C ALA A 164 4.19 -9.76 19.46
N GLY A 165 4.45 -8.62 18.82
CA GLY A 165 5.58 -7.75 19.13
C GLY A 165 5.42 -7.05 20.49
N ASN A 166 6.52 -6.47 20.95
CA ASN A 166 6.57 -5.63 22.18
C ASN A 166 6.90 -4.17 21.82
N ASP A 167 6.53 -3.74 20.64
CA ASP A 167 6.78 -2.40 20.15
C ASP A 167 5.52 -1.53 20.17
N SER A 168 5.69 -0.25 19.93
CA SER A 168 4.58 0.69 19.97
C SER A 168 3.52 0.47 18.89
N LEU A 169 3.82 -0.25 17.80
CA LEU A 169 2.81 -0.65 16.81
C LEU A 169 1.91 -1.73 17.37
N ALA A 170 2.49 -2.76 18.02
CA ALA A 170 1.71 -3.85 18.63
C ALA A 170 0.71 -3.32 19.67
N GLU A 171 1.11 -2.31 20.46
CA GLU A 171 0.27 -1.69 21.47
C GLU A 171 -0.83 -0.78 20.89
N ASN A 172 -0.63 -0.22 19.68
CA ASN A 172 -1.49 0.81 19.11
C ASN A 172 -2.14 0.41 17.77
N LEU A 173 -2.10 -0.88 17.41
CA LEU A 173 -2.82 -1.43 16.25
C LEU A 173 -4.09 -2.14 16.72
N TRP A 174 -5.23 -1.71 16.18
CA TRP A 174 -6.55 -2.28 16.43
C TRP A 174 -7.13 -2.78 15.10
N ILE A 175 -7.69 -3.98 15.07
CA ILE A 175 -8.21 -4.61 13.85
C ILE A 175 -9.71 -4.82 13.97
N HIS A 176 -10.47 -4.17 13.09
CA HIS A 176 -11.92 -4.28 12.97
C HIS A 176 -12.25 -5.11 11.73
N VAL A 177 -12.79 -6.30 11.94
CA VAL A 177 -13.20 -7.20 10.85
C VAL A 177 -14.71 -7.14 10.73
N VAL A 178 -15.20 -6.52 9.67
CA VAL A 178 -16.64 -6.42 9.39
C VAL A 178 -17.08 -7.64 8.57
N ASP A 179 -17.83 -8.53 9.20
CA ASP A 179 -18.32 -9.76 8.59
C ASP A 179 -19.70 -9.57 7.97
N ASN A 180 -19.76 -9.19 6.72
CA ASN A 180 -20.99 -9.04 5.94
C ASN A 180 -21.69 -10.37 5.66
N GLY A 181 -21.00 -11.51 5.85
CA GLY A 181 -21.53 -12.85 5.67
C GLY A 181 -22.09 -13.47 6.95
N ARG A 182 -21.64 -12.99 8.10
CA ARG A 182 -21.90 -13.59 9.43
C ARG A 182 -21.44 -15.05 9.48
N THR A 183 -20.30 -15.33 8.92
CA THR A 183 -19.75 -16.68 8.75
C THR A 183 -18.46 -16.90 9.50
N LEU A 184 -17.84 -15.83 10.03
CA LEU A 184 -16.58 -15.95 10.75
C LEU A 184 -16.80 -16.54 12.17
N PRO A 185 -15.87 -17.41 12.63
CA PRO A 185 -15.87 -17.94 13.98
C PRO A 185 -15.32 -16.88 14.96
N ALA A 186 -16.13 -15.88 15.32
CA ALA A 186 -15.69 -14.71 16.08
C ALA A 186 -14.96 -15.10 17.39
N GLU A 187 -15.49 -16.08 18.15
CA GLU A 187 -14.91 -16.55 19.42
C GLU A 187 -13.48 -17.08 19.28
N GLU A 188 -13.09 -17.59 18.08
CA GLU A 188 -11.75 -18.11 17.81
C GLU A 188 -10.78 -16.99 17.32
N ILE A 189 -11.34 -15.93 16.74
CA ILE A 189 -10.56 -14.87 16.08
C ILE A 189 -10.29 -13.71 17.03
N GLU A 190 -11.28 -13.33 17.84
CA GLU A 190 -11.24 -12.14 18.69
C GLU A 190 -10.12 -12.20 19.73
N THR A 191 -9.53 -11.05 19.96
CA THR A 191 -8.54 -10.79 21.02
C THR A 191 -8.79 -9.37 21.53
N GLU A 192 -7.96 -8.87 22.45
CA GLU A 192 -8.03 -7.48 22.88
C GLU A 192 -7.88 -6.51 21.67
N HIS A 193 -7.06 -6.86 20.69
CA HIS A 193 -6.73 -6.01 19.52
C HIS A 193 -7.47 -6.40 18.24
N VAL A 194 -8.23 -7.48 18.22
CA VAL A 194 -8.98 -7.95 17.04
C VAL A 194 -10.44 -8.12 17.38
N MET A 195 -11.31 -7.38 16.72
CA MET A 195 -12.76 -7.40 16.92
C MET A 195 -13.48 -7.81 15.66
N VAL A 196 -14.47 -8.68 15.78
CA VAL A 196 -15.33 -9.13 14.68
C VAL A 196 -16.69 -8.46 14.82
N HIS A 197 -17.15 -7.80 13.76
CA HIS A 197 -18.43 -7.09 13.74
C HIS A 197 -19.38 -7.76 12.74
N PRO A 198 -20.29 -8.63 13.20
CA PRO A 198 -21.31 -9.22 12.33
C PRO A 198 -22.17 -8.12 11.67
N ASN A 199 -22.34 -8.20 10.36
CA ASN A 199 -23.05 -7.18 9.61
C ASN A 199 -24.02 -7.81 8.59
N LEU A 200 -24.88 -7.00 7.99
CA LEU A 200 -25.60 -7.38 6.78
C LEU A 200 -24.70 -7.19 5.56
N ASN A 201 -24.95 -7.92 4.48
CA ASN A 201 -24.22 -7.68 3.24
C ASN A 201 -24.69 -6.35 2.61
N VAL A 202 -23.97 -5.30 2.89
CA VAL A 202 -24.16 -3.94 2.35
C VAL A 202 -23.03 -3.56 1.39
N GLY A 203 -22.32 -4.57 0.88
CA GLY A 203 -21.18 -4.42 -0.04
C GLY A 203 -19.92 -3.88 0.64
N GLY A 204 -18.89 -3.61 -0.15
CA GLY A 204 -17.63 -3.04 0.32
C GLY A 204 -17.84 -1.66 0.94
N ALA A 205 -18.53 -0.77 0.25
CA ALA A 205 -18.81 0.59 0.73
C ALA A 205 -19.46 0.62 2.12
N GLY A 206 -20.50 -0.21 2.32
CA GLY A 206 -21.19 -0.28 3.62
C GLY A 206 -20.38 -0.99 4.69
N GLY A 207 -19.59 -2.02 4.31
CA GLY A 207 -18.70 -2.73 5.22
C GLY A 207 -17.58 -1.84 5.74
N PHE A 208 -16.89 -1.12 4.88
CA PHE A 208 -15.88 -0.13 5.29
C PHE A 208 -16.47 1.00 6.13
N THR A 209 -17.66 1.49 5.75
CA THR A 209 -18.39 2.49 6.58
C THR A 209 -18.65 1.95 7.97
N ARG A 210 -19.08 0.70 8.11
CA ARG A 210 -19.28 0.07 9.43
C ARG A 210 -17.97 0.00 10.21
N GLY A 211 -16.86 -0.40 9.57
CA GLY A 211 -15.54 -0.42 10.21
C GLY A 211 -15.10 0.96 10.70
N MET A 212 -15.30 2.01 9.89
CA MET A 212 -15.05 3.40 10.31
C MET A 212 -15.86 3.80 11.54
N LEU A 213 -17.14 3.43 11.59
CA LEU A 213 -18.01 3.74 12.73
C LEU A 213 -17.56 3.00 14.00
N GLU A 214 -17.20 1.73 13.90
CA GLU A 214 -16.68 0.95 15.03
C GLU A 214 -15.36 1.51 15.55
N ALA A 215 -14.47 1.94 14.65
CA ALA A 215 -13.22 2.61 15.02
C ALA A 215 -13.51 3.94 15.75
N MET A 216 -14.45 4.76 15.26
CA MET A 216 -14.86 6.01 15.90
C MET A 216 -15.42 5.80 17.32
N ASP A 217 -16.18 4.74 17.52
CA ASP A 217 -16.84 4.44 18.79
C ASP A 217 -15.95 3.61 19.73
N HIS A 218 -14.76 3.13 19.28
CA HIS A 218 -13.81 2.37 20.08
C HIS A 218 -13.30 3.18 21.30
N LYS A 219 -12.96 2.48 22.40
CA LYS A 219 -12.44 3.11 23.63
C LYS A 219 -11.11 3.86 23.39
N GLU A 220 -10.18 3.20 22.70
CA GLU A 220 -8.94 3.81 22.24
C GLU A 220 -9.22 4.53 20.91
N LYS A 221 -9.15 5.86 20.97
CA LYS A 221 -9.54 6.68 19.82
C LYS A 221 -8.47 6.61 18.72
N PRO A 222 -8.86 6.27 17.48
CA PRO A 222 -7.92 6.25 16.36
C PRO A 222 -7.40 7.64 16.03
N THR A 223 -6.14 7.72 15.62
CA THR A 223 -5.61 8.87 14.87
C THR A 223 -5.81 8.68 13.37
N HIS A 224 -5.79 7.43 12.93
CA HIS A 224 -5.96 7.03 11.53
C HIS A 224 -6.77 5.74 11.42
N VAL A 225 -7.52 5.63 10.33
CA VAL A 225 -8.16 4.40 9.90
C VAL A 225 -7.44 3.89 8.67
N LEU A 226 -7.02 2.63 8.68
CA LEU A 226 -6.45 1.95 7.52
C LEU A 226 -7.50 1.01 6.92
N LEU A 227 -7.99 1.34 5.74
CA LEU A 227 -8.89 0.47 4.99
C LEU A 227 -8.08 -0.54 4.17
N MET A 228 -8.50 -1.80 4.21
CA MET A 228 -7.82 -2.88 3.50
C MET A 228 -8.82 -3.95 3.08
N ASP A 229 -8.76 -4.39 1.82
CA ASP A 229 -9.57 -5.50 1.32
C ASP A 229 -9.26 -6.82 2.05
N ASP A 230 -10.20 -7.75 2.04
CA ASP A 230 -10.09 -9.06 2.71
C ASP A 230 -9.26 -10.07 1.93
N ASP A 231 -9.27 -9.99 0.59
CA ASP A 231 -8.63 -10.93 -0.34
C ASP A 231 -7.26 -10.45 -0.87
N VAL A 232 -6.55 -9.73 -0.05
CA VAL A 232 -5.17 -9.30 -0.31
C VAL A 232 -4.15 -10.25 0.30
N MET A 233 -2.96 -10.31 -0.26
CA MET A 233 -1.78 -10.83 0.41
C MET A 233 -0.97 -9.64 0.93
N ILE A 234 -0.83 -9.53 2.24
CA ILE A 234 -0.14 -8.42 2.90
C ILE A 234 1.28 -8.81 3.33
N LEU A 235 2.19 -7.83 3.26
CA LEU A 235 3.45 -7.87 4.02
C LEU A 235 3.26 -7.08 5.31
N PRO A 236 3.53 -7.65 6.49
CA PRO A 236 3.51 -6.94 7.77
C PRO A 236 4.37 -5.67 7.78
N GLU A 237 5.48 -5.67 7.04
CA GLU A 237 6.35 -4.53 6.83
C GLU A 237 5.60 -3.29 6.27
N SER A 238 4.55 -3.47 5.48
CA SER A 238 3.71 -2.35 5.02
C SER A 238 3.07 -1.58 6.18
N LEU A 239 2.59 -2.30 7.21
CA LEU A 239 2.04 -1.69 8.43
C LEU A 239 3.12 -1.00 9.25
N ILE A 240 4.28 -1.64 9.41
CA ILE A 240 5.43 -1.08 10.14
C ILE A 240 5.87 0.24 9.51
N ARG A 241 6.03 0.27 8.18
CA ARG A 241 6.41 1.49 7.45
C ARG A 241 5.35 2.59 7.56
N THR A 242 4.06 2.23 7.41
CA THR A 242 2.95 3.17 7.56
C THR A 242 2.94 3.78 8.97
N TYR A 243 3.03 2.95 10.00
CA TYR A 243 3.02 3.40 11.38
C TYR A 243 4.22 4.32 11.71
N ASN A 244 5.43 3.92 11.30
CA ASN A 244 6.64 4.70 11.52
C ASN A 244 6.60 6.04 10.76
N LEU A 245 6.06 6.07 9.53
CA LEU A 245 5.84 7.30 8.79
C LEU A 245 4.95 8.26 9.59
N LEU A 246 3.81 7.77 10.09
CA LEU A 246 2.85 8.56 10.84
C LEU A 246 3.41 9.09 12.15
N LYS A 247 4.26 8.31 12.84
CA LYS A 247 4.89 8.73 14.11
C LYS A 247 5.76 9.97 13.98
N ILE A 248 6.36 10.18 12.83
CA ILE A 248 7.35 11.23 12.61
C ILE A 248 7.01 12.16 11.45
N ILE A 249 5.74 12.10 10.96
CA ILE A 249 5.26 12.93 9.86
C ILE A 249 5.27 14.42 10.24
N ARG A 250 5.68 15.28 9.30
CA ARG A 250 5.65 16.73 9.48
C ARG A 250 4.22 17.26 9.46
N PRO A 251 3.88 18.34 10.18
CA PRO A 251 2.53 18.89 10.26
C PRO A 251 1.93 19.25 8.89
N GLU A 252 2.74 19.66 7.89
CA GLU A 252 2.29 20.03 6.55
C GLU A 252 1.69 18.83 5.78
N TYR A 253 2.02 17.60 6.19
CA TYR A 253 1.62 16.36 5.51
C TYR A 253 0.68 15.49 6.34
N GLU A 254 0.33 15.89 7.56
CA GLU A 254 -0.52 15.09 8.45
C GLU A 254 -1.93 14.83 7.93
N HIS A 255 -2.38 15.66 6.98
CA HIS A 255 -3.67 15.55 6.30
C HIS A 255 -3.63 14.66 5.03
N HIS A 256 -2.46 14.07 4.69
CA HIS A 256 -2.34 13.23 3.52
C HIS A 256 -2.78 11.79 3.83
N PHE A 257 -3.45 11.18 2.86
CA PHE A 257 -3.73 9.74 2.91
C PHE A 257 -2.46 8.98 2.53
N ILE A 258 -2.18 7.86 3.18
CA ILE A 258 -1.12 6.95 2.74
C ILE A 258 -1.76 5.90 1.84
N SER A 259 -1.36 5.89 0.58
CA SER A 259 -1.85 4.94 -0.41
C SER A 259 -0.84 3.82 -0.62
N GLY A 260 -1.22 2.60 -0.26
CA GLY A 260 -0.43 1.41 -0.52
C GLY A 260 -0.62 0.92 -1.95
N ALA A 261 0.48 0.54 -2.59
CA ALA A 261 0.45 0.04 -3.95
C ALA A 261 -0.24 -1.32 -4.02
N MET A 262 -1.06 -1.52 -5.05
CA MET A 262 -1.57 -2.82 -5.45
C MET A 262 -0.63 -3.44 -6.48
N LEU A 263 -0.09 -4.63 -6.17
CA LEU A 263 0.60 -5.48 -7.12
C LEU A 263 -0.34 -6.61 -7.54
N PHE A 264 -0.17 -7.10 -8.78
CA PHE A 264 -0.95 -8.24 -9.24
C PHE A 264 -0.55 -9.52 -8.52
N TYR A 265 -1.53 -10.30 -8.09
CA TYR A 265 -1.28 -11.63 -7.52
C TYR A 265 -0.79 -12.64 -8.58
N GLU A 266 -1.27 -12.52 -9.81
CA GLU A 266 -0.92 -13.39 -10.93
C GLU A 266 0.47 -13.11 -11.50
N GLU A 267 0.91 -11.86 -11.42
CA GLU A 267 2.21 -11.36 -11.87
C GLU A 267 2.82 -10.50 -10.77
N MET A 268 3.30 -11.13 -9.71
CA MET A 268 3.65 -10.50 -8.43
C MET A 268 4.66 -9.35 -8.51
N ASN A 269 5.40 -9.26 -9.58
CA ASN A 269 6.36 -8.18 -9.83
C ASN A 269 5.76 -6.94 -10.51
N PHE A 270 4.50 -7.00 -10.95
CA PHE A 270 3.89 -5.85 -11.59
C PHE A 270 2.98 -5.09 -10.63
N LEU A 271 3.29 -3.81 -10.47
CA LEU A 271 2.43 -2.86 -9.78
C LEU A 271 1.31 -2.43 -10.72
N TYR A 272 0.07 -2.57 -10.26
CA TYR A 272 -1.13 -2.10 -10.95
C TYR A 272 -1.36 -0.61 -10.70
N GLU A 273 -1.47 -0.21 -9.44
CA GLU A 273 -1.81 1.16 -9.06
C GLU A 273 -1.31 1.48 -7.64
N ASP A 274 -0.74 2.65 -7.44
CA ASP A 274 -0.51 3.23 -6.12
C ASP A 274 -1.37 4.48 -5.89
N VAL A 275 -1.61 5.26 -6.93
CA VAL A 275 -2.59 6.34 -7.00
C VAL A 275 -3.28 6.26 -8.35
N GLY A 276 -4.59 6.34 -8.35
CA GLY A 276 -5.41 6.42 -9.55
C GLY A 276 -5.88 7.86 -9.83
N PHE A 277 -6.48 8.06 -10.98
CA PHE A 277 -7.17 9.30 -11.32
C PHE A 277 -8.43 9.02 -12.14
N MET A 278 -9.37 9.95 -12.09
CA MET A 278 -10.57 9.88 -12.90
C MET A 278 -10.52 10.97 -13.99
N ASP A 279 -10.75 10.56 -15.24
CA ASP A 279 -10.79 11.46 -16.39
C ASP A 279 -12.15 12.17 -16.54
N HIS A 280 -12.25 13.04 -17.55
CA HIS A 280 -13.47 13.81 -17.85
C HIS A 280 -14.64 12.96 -18.34
N GLU A 281 -14.41 11.75 -18.84
CA GLU A 281 -15.46 10.79 -19.25
C GLU A 281 -15.91 9.89 -18.08
N GLY A 282 -15.35 10.10 -16.86
CA GLY A 282 -15.64 9.29 -15.68
C GLY A 282 -14.99 7.91 -15.71
N THR A 283 -13.91 7.74 -16.50
CA THR A 283 -13.08 6.53 -16.46
C THR A 283 -12.01 6.73 -15.38
N TYR A 284 -11.80 5.74 -14.53
CA TYR A 284 -10.77 5.76 -13.51
C TYR A 284 -9.83 4.58 -13.66
N GLY A 285 -8.58 4.78 -13.30
CA GLY A 285 -7.50 3.82 -13.40
C GLY A 285 -6.17 4.41 -12.93
N PRO A 286 -5.09 3.63 -13.05
CA PRO A 286 -3.79 4.01 -12.51
C PRO A 286 -3.25 5.30 -13.14
N LEU A 287 -2.60 6.11 -12.28
CA LEU A 287 -1.89 7.32 -12.72
C LEU A 287 -0.57 6.99 -13.41
N LYS A 288 0.08 5.89 -13.02
CA LYS A 288 1.33 5.42 -13.59
C LYS A 288 1.07 4.27 -14.56
N ASP A 289 1.83 4.25 -15.65
CA ASP A 289 1.88 3.07 -16.52
C ASP A 289 2.42 1.85 -15.76
N ARG A 290 2.16 0.67 -16.30
CA ARG A 290 2.62 -0.61 -15.75
C ARG A 290 4.08 -0.56 -15.32
N VAL A 291 4.34 -0.85 -14.05
CA VAL A 291 5.65 -0.81 -13.39
C VAL A 291 6.12 -2.24 -13.09
N ASP A 292 7.29 -2.62 -13.59
CA ASP A 292 7.96 -3.87 -13.20
C ASP A 292 8.93 -3.58 -12.04
N THR A 293 8.53 -3.96 -10.82
CA THR A 293 9.28 -3.68 -9.59
C THR A 293 10.66 -4.39 -9.50
N ARG A 294 10.98 -5.27 -10.45
CA ARG A 294 12.33 -5.85 -10.60
C ARG A 294 13.29 -4.91 -11.32
N LYS A 295 12.77 -3.95 -12.09
CA LYS A 295 13.56 -3.00 -12.87
C LYS A 295 13.81 -1.73 -12.07
N ILE A 296 15.05 -1.39 -11.87
CA ILE A 296 15.42 -0.23 -11.06
C ILE A 296 14.90 1.09 -11.66
N GLU A 297 14.85 1.19 -12.97
CA GLU A 297 14.33 2.38 -13.66
C GLU A 297 12.83 2.58 -13.36
N ASP A 298 12.06 1.50 -13.30
CA ASP A 298 10.64 1.53 -12.95
C ASP A 298 10.44 1.87 -11.47
N VAL A 299 11.27 1.30 -10.58
CA VAL A 299 11.28 1.66 -9.14
C VAL A 299 11.59 3.14 -8.96
N LEU A 300 12.58 3.67 -9.66
CA LEU A 300 12.96 5.09 -9.57
C LEU A 300 11.85 6.02 -10.08
N ARG A 301 11.07 5.61 -11.09
CA ARG A 301 9.88 6.35 -11.50
C ARG A 301 8.82 6.42 -10.39
N CYS A 302 8.69 5.37 -9.57
CA CYS A 302 7.80 5.38 -8.41
C CYS A 302 8.27 6.31 -7.29
N GLU A 303 9.57 6.60 -7.24
CA GLU A 303 10.16 7.52 -6.26
C GLU A 303 10.02 9.00 -6.63
N GLU A 304 9.66 9.31 -7.86
CA GLU A 304 9.41 10.71 -8.23
C GLU A 304 8.23 11.28 -7.44
N MET A 305 8.39 12.52 -6.97
CA MET A 305 7.30 13.24 -6.31
C MET A 305 6.21 13.51 -7.35
N ILE A 306 5.01 13.03 -7.06
CA ILE A 306 3.88 13.13 -7.98
C ILE A 306 3.22 14.49 -7.83
N HIS A 307 3.01 15.19 -8.94
CA HIS A 307 1.99 16.22 -9.01
C HIS A 307 0.65 15.55 -9.26
N GLU A 308 -0.10 15.38 -8.19
CA GLU A 308 -1.41 14.73 -8.26
C GLU A 308 -2.37 15.56 -9.12
N PRO A 309 -3.06 14.92 -10.10
CA PRO A 309 -4.15 15.57 -10.78
C PRO A 309 -5.29 15.87 -9.80
N LYS A 310 -6.14 16.85 -10.10
CA LYS A 310 -7.27 17.22 -9.22
C LYS A 310 -8.23 16.07 -8.91
N ASN A 311 -8.25 15.04 -9.75
CA ASN A 311 -9.13 13.90 -9.68
C ASN A 311 -8.38 12.63 -9.28
N ALA A 312 -7.32 12.74 -8.48
CA ALA A 312 -6.58 11.62 -7.94
C ALA A 312 -7.38 10.92 -6.82
N TYR A 313 -7.20 9.61 -6.70
CA TYR A 313 -7.80 8.78 -5.65
C TYR A 313 -6.86 7.66 -5.20
N ALA A 314 -7.14 7.06 -4.06
CA ALA A 314 -6.46 5.87 -3.55
C ALA A 314 -7.47 4.73 -3.39
N GLY A 315 -7.13 3.55 -3.91
CA GLY A 315 -7.94 2.34 -3.74
C GLY A 315 -7.91 1.83 -2.31
N TRP A 316 -9.05 1.30 -1.83
CA TRP A 316 -9.17 0.83 -0.45
C TRP A 316 -8.65 -0.59 -0.21
N TRP A 317 -7.90 -1.13 -1.16
CA TRP A 317 -7.09 -2.34 -0.89
C TRP A 317 -6.00 -2.09 0.15
N TYR A 318 -5.53 -0.83 0.30
CA TYR A 318 -4.66 -0.34 1.37
C TYR A 318 -4.65 1.19 1.36
N CYS A 319 -5.49 1.81 2.16
CA CYS A 319 -5.60 3.28 2.24
C CYS A 319 -5.69 3.74 3.70
N CYS A 320 -4.65 4.42 4.19
CA CYS A 320 -4.64 4.98 5.54
C CYS A 320 -5.13 6.42 5.52
N ILE A 321 -6.20 6.68 6.25
CA ILE A 321 -6.97 7.93 6.23
C ILE A 321 -6.90 8.60 7.60
N PRO A 322 -6.49 9.89 7.69
CA PRO A 322 -6.54 10.65 8.94
C PRO A 322 -7.97 10.79 9.47
N MET A 323 -8.13 10.69 10.80
CA MET A 323 -9.47 10.71 11.44
C MET A 323 -10.26 12.00 11.25
N GLU A 324 -9.63 13.10 10.90
CA GLU A 324 -10.35 14.34 10.58
C GLU A 324 -11.32 14.20 9.39
N PHE A 325 -11.02 13.28 8.47
CA PHE A 325 -11.90 12.95 7.33
C PHE A 325 -12.99 11.95 7.70
N VAL A 326 -12.76 11.10 8.71
CA VAL A 326 -13.68 10.04 9.13
C VAL A 326 -14.66 10.58 10.18
N ARG A 327 -15.79 11.14 9.72
CA ARG A 327 -16.82 11.76 10.55
C ARG A 327 -18.19 11.26 10.16
N LYS A 328 -19.15 11.29 11.08
CA LYS A 328 -20.56 10.85 10.85
C LYS A 328 -21.26 11.63 9.73
N ASP A 329 -20.86 12.88 9.49
CA ASP A 329 -21.37 13.75 8.43
C ASP A 329 -20.53 13.65 7.11
N ASN A 330 -19.51 12.80 7.09
CA ASN A 330 -18.61 12.62 5.97
C ASN A 330 -18.32 11.14 5.68
N LEU A 331 -19.30 10.27 5.85
CA LEU A 331 -19.16 8.85 5.54
C LEU A 331 -19.18 8.58 4.04
N PRO A 332 -18.64 7.44 3.57
CA PRO A 332 -18.71 7.02 2.18
C PRO A 332 -20.15 6.95 1.65
N LEU A 333 -20.32 7.19 0.36
CA LEU A 333 -21.63 6.99 -0.29
C LEU A 333 -22.04 5.51 -0.24
N PRO A 334 -23.32 5.21 -0.01
CA PRO A 334 -23.83 3.83 0.08
C PRO A 334 -24.01 3.19 -1.32
N VAL A 335 -22.93 3.15 -2.10
CA VAL A 335 -22.95 2.68 -3.50
C VAL A 335 -22.86 1.16 -3.65
N PHE A 336 -22.79 0.43 -2.56
CA PHE A 336 -22.59 -1.02 -2.44
C PHE A 336 -21.18 -1.46 -2.80
N VAL A 337 -20.75 -1.29 -4.05
CA VAL A 337 -19.43 -1.69 -4.56
C VAL A 337 -19.03 -0.79 -5.74
N ARG A 338 -17.75 -0.54 -5.91
CA ARG A 338 -17.15 0.27 -6.98
C ARG A 338 -17.41 1.78 -6.87
N GLY A 339 -16.34 2.53 -6.80
CA GLY A 339 -16.34 3.97 -6.83
C GLY A 339 -16.55 4.66 -5.48
N ASP A 340 -16.65 3.91 -4.38
CA ASP A 340 -16.67 4.41 -3.00
C ASP A 340 -15.33 5.08 -2.63
N ASP A 341 -14.22 4.43 -2.92
CA ASP A 341 -12.86 4.91 -2.76
C ASP A 341 -12.57 6.16 -3.62
N VAL A 342 -12.99 6.12 -4.89
CA VAL A 342 -12.87 7.23 -5.83
C VAL A 342 -13.64 8.44 -5.33
N GLU A 343 -14.95 8.27 -5.04
CA GLU A 343 -15.82 9.33 -4.55
C GLU A 343 -15.28 9.97 -3.27
N TYR A 344 -14.91 9.13 -2.31
CA TYR A 344 -14.44 9.61 -1.01
C TYR A 344 -13.15 10.41 -1.12
N SER A 345 -12.20 9.94 -1.93
CA SER A 345 -10.95 10.65 -2.20
C SER A 345 -11.20 12.00 -2.89
N LEU A 346 -12.04 12.02 -3.93
CA LEU A 346 -12.33 13.21 -4.71
C LEU A 346 -13.09 14.26 -3.90
N ARG A 347 -14.13 13.87 -3.19
CA ARG A 347 -14.94 14.76 -2.34
C ARG A 347 -14.12 15.40 -1.24
N ASN A 348 -13.19 14.66 -0.66
CA ASN A 348 -12.31 15.15 0.38
C ASN A 348 -11.07 15.88 -0.17
N LYS A 349 -10.89 15.96 -1.49
CA LYS A 349 -9.70 16.54 -2.14
C LYS A 349 -8.42 15.97 -1.55
N ALA A 350 -8.42 14.67 -1.35
CA ALA A 350 -7.33 13.94 -0.70
C ALA A 350 -6.01 14.16 -1.44
N LYS A 351 -4.94 14.24 -0.66
CA LYS A 351 -3.56 14.21 -1.14
C LYS A 351 -2.91 12.94 -0.65
N PHE A 352 -1.93 12.42 -1.38
CA PHE A 352 -1.44 11.07 -1.13
C PHE A 352 0.06 11.03 -0.88
N ILE A 353 0.47 10.14 0.01
CA ILE A 353 1.84 9.70 0.20
C ILE A 353 1.93 8.26 -0.29
N THR A 354 2.87 7.98 -1.19
CA THR A 354 3.22 6.64 -1.66
C THR A 354 4.68 6.37 -1.39
N LEU A 355 5.00 5.18 -0.87
CA LEU A 355 6.38 4.73 -0.63
C LEU A 355 6.59 3.33 -1.19
N SER A 356 7.75 3.07 -1.80
CA SER A 356 8.14 1.71 -2.16
C SER A 356 8.11 0.80 -0.93
N GLY A 357 7.56 -0.40 -1.09
CA GLY A 357 7.42 -1.37 0.00
C GLY A 357 6.22 -1.15 0.93
N ILE A 358 5.36 -0.13 0.72
CA ILE A 358 4.00 -0.09 1.26
C ILE A 358 3.06 -0.59 0.18
N CYS A 359 2.69 -1.85 0.23
CA CYS A 359 1.92 -2.49 -0.81
C CYS A 359 1.18 -3.75 -0.33
N ILE A 360 0.29 -4.22 -1.18
CA ILE A 360 -0.38 -5.53 -1.10
C ILE A 360 -0.36 -6.21 -2.47
N TRP A 361 -0.62 -7.51 -2.52
CA TRP A 361 -0.96 -8.21 -3.74
C TRP A 361 -2.45 -8.52 -3.74
N HIS A 362 -3.07 -8.30 -4.88
CA HIS A 362 -4.50 -8.53 -5.08
C HIS A 362 -4.74 -9.13 -6.48
N MET A 363 -5.77 -9.94 -6.63
CA MET A 363 -6.16 -10.50 -7.92
C MET A 363 -6.57 -9.40 -8.90
N GLY A 364 -6.09 -9.47 -10.15
CA GLY A 364 -6.44 -8.50 -11.19
C GLY A 364 -7.94 -8.43 -11.47
N PHE A 365 -8.47 -7.22 -11.66
CA PHE A 365 -9.92 -6.99 -11.85
C PHE A 365 -10.48 -7.66 -13.11
N THR A 366 -9.67 -7.87 -14.14
CA THR A 366 -10.08 -8.56 -15.37
C THR A 366 -10.50 -10.00 -15.14
N ASN A 367 -9.95 -10.66 -14.11
CA ASN A 367 -10.29 -12.04 -13.75
C ASN A 367 -11.58 -12.14 -12.93
N LYS A 368 -12.12 -11.02 -12.46
CA LYS A 368 -13.36 -10.91 -11.68
C LYS A 368 -14.50 -10.28 -12.50
N PHE A 369 -14.46 -10.37 -13.84
CA PHE A 369 -15.48 -9.76 -14.69
C PHE A 369 -16.89 -10.27 -14.36
N ASN A 370 -17.79 -9.32 -14.11
CA ASN A 370 -19.20 -9.54 -13.92
C ASN A 370 -19.99 -8.44 -14.64
N GLY A 371 -20.88 -8.82 -15.58
CA GLY A 371 -21.62 -7.87 -16.40
C GLY A 371 -22.46 -6.89 -15.60
N ALA A 372 -23.15 -7.34 -14.55
CA ALA A 372 -23.94 -6.46 -13.69
C ALA A 372 -23.05 -5.45 -12.93
N MET A 373 -21.86 -5.86 -12.54
CA MET A 373 -20.90 -4.95 -11.89
C MET A 373 -20.34 -3.93 -12.90
N GLU A 374 -19.83 -4.41 -14.03
CA GLU A 374 -19.07 -3.56 -14.97
C GLU A 374 -19.97 -2.67 -15.83
N PHE A 375 -21.17 -3.15 -16.25
CA PHE A 375 -22.07 -2.34 -17.08
C PHE A 375 -23.11 -1.56 -16.27
N TYR A 376 -23.58 -2.09 -15.13
CA TYR A 376 -24.58 -1.43 -14.31
C TYR A 376 -23.97 -0.67 -13.12
N GLN A 377 -23.33 -1.37 -12.16
CA GLN A 377 -22.86 -0.75 -10.92
C GLN A 377 -21.85 0.37 -11.18
N VAL A 378 -20.81 0.11 -11.97
CA VAL A 378 -19.77 1.09 -12.29
C VAL A 378 -20.37 2.36 -12.89
N HIS A 379 -21.29 2.25 -13.85
CA HIS A 379 -21.83 3.41 -14.56
C HIS A 379 -22.86 4.17 -13.73
N ARG A 380 -23.76 3.48 -13.01
CA ARG A 380 -24.67 4.13 -12.07
C ARG A 380 -23.90 4.86 -10.98
N ASN A 381 -22.90 4.21 -10.38
CA ASN A 381 -22.12 4.79 -9.31
C ASN A 381 -21.28 5.99 -9.79
N THR A 382 -20.73 5.94 -11.02
CA THR A 382 -20.03 7.10 -11.61
C THR A 382 -20.95 8.29 -11.77
N LEU A 383 -22.20 8.09 -12.21
CA LEU A 383 -23.21 9.17 -12.28
C LEU A 383 -23.53 9.75 -10.90
N MET A 384 -23.72 8.88 -9.88
CA MET A 384 -23.96 9.30 -8.50
C MET A 384 -22.77 10.05 -7.91
N LEU A 385 -21.56 9.56 -8.13
CA LEU A 385 -20.30 10.16 -7.71
C LEU A 385 -20.15 11.57 -8.28
N GLN A 386 -20.39 11.74 -9.58
CA GLN A 386 -20.35 13.05 -10.23
C GLN A 386 -21.36 14.03 -9.61
N ALA A 387 -22.59 13.58 -9.37
CA ALA A 387 -23.64 14.40 -8.80
C ALA A 387 -23.36 14.79 -7.34
N ALA A 388 -22.86 13.86 -6.54
CA ALA A 388 -22.62 14.05 -5.11
C ALA A 388 -21.36 14.87 -4.81
N SER A 389 -20.25 14.57 -5.51
CA SER A 389 -18.97 15.21 -5.24
C SER A 389 -18.78 16.56 -5.93
N GLY A 390 -19.50 16.80 -7.03
CA GLY A 390 -19.31 17.97 -7.87
C GLY A 390 -17.93 18.08 -8.52
N VAL A 391 -17.08 17.07 -8.36
CA VAL A 391 -15.68 17.09 -8.81
C VAL A 391 -15.56 16.96 -10.32
N CYS A 392 -16.48 16.21 -10.94
CA CYS A 392 -16.48 15.92 -12.37
C CYS A 392 -17.60 16.69 -13.11
N GLN A 393 -17.82 17.96 -12.77
CA GLN A 393 -18.86 18.79 -13.38
C GLN A 393 -18.76 18.86 -14.91
N ASN A 394 -17.58 18.68 -15.48
CA ASN A 394 -17.34 18.66 -16.92
C ASN A 394 -17.16 17.23 -17.49
N ALA A 395 -17.47 16.19 -16.72
CA ALA A 395 -17.36 14.84 -17.20
C ALA A 395 -18.43 14.52 -18.25
N ASP A 396 -18.02 13.98 -19.38
CA ASP A 396 -18.94 13.56 -20.44
C ASP A 396 -19.33 12.08 -20.32
N ILE A 397 -19.82 11.71 -19.12
CA ILE A 397 -20.23 10.33 -18.81
C ILE A 397 -21.32 9.83 -19.76
N MET A 398 -22.27 10.70 -20.12
CA MET A 398 -23.34 10.31 -21.03
C MET A 398 -22.85 10.00 -22.44
N THR A 399 -21.83 10.72 -22.93
CA THR A 399 -21.18 10.40 -24.19
C THR A 399 -20.47 9.04 -24.12
N ARG A 400 -19.78 8.74 -23.03
CA ARG A 400 -19.18 7.44 -22.80
C ARG A 400 -20.23 6.32 -22.76
N ILE A 401 -21.32 6.49 -22.01
CA ILE A 401 -22.41 5.50 -21.95
C ILE A 401 -23.01 5.24 -23.33
N ARG A 402 -23.29 6.28 -24.11
CA ARG A 402 -23.78 6.13 -25.51
C ARG A 402 -22.80 5.35 -26.39
N LYS A 403 -21.49 5.63 -26.29
CA LYS A 403 -20.45 4.89 -27.01
C LYS A 403 -20.48 3.39 -26.60
N LEU A 404 -20.57 3.10 -25.29
CA LEU A 404 -20.59 1.74 -24.78
C LEU A 404 -21.86 0.97 -25.17
N VAL A 405 -23.04 1.59 -25.09
CA VAL A 405 -24.29 0.99 -25.58
C VAL A 405 -24.16 0.61 -27.05
N ARG A 406 -23.67 1.54 -27.90
CA ARG A 406 -23.45 1.26 -29.33
C ARG A 406 -22.48 0.11 -29.54
N VAL A 407 -21.36 0.07 -28.81
CA VAL A 407 -20.36 -1.01 -28.93
C VAL A 407 -20.97 -2.36 -28.53
N ASN A 408 -21.75 -2.41 -27.44
CA ASN A 408 -22.40 -3.64 -27.00
C ASN A 408 -23.45 -4.12 -28.03
N LEU A 409 -24.25 -3.24 -28.60
CA LEU A 409 -25.20 -3.58 -29.67
C LEU A 409 -24.49 -4.14 -30.91
N LEU A 410 -23.36 -3.53 -31.33
CA LEU A 410 -22.58 -4.00 -32.48
C LEU A 410 -21.92 -5.38 -32.23
N ARG A 411 -21.69 -5.73 -30.97
CA ARG A 411 -21.15 -7.02 -30.52
C ARG A 411 -22.23 -8.04 -30.18
N PHE A 412 -23.51 -7.74 -30.44
CA PHE A 412 -24.66 -8.58 -30.07
C PHE A 412 -24.75 -8.87 -28.54
N ASN A 413 -24.14 -8.05 -27.71
CA ASN A 413 -24.25 -8.11 -26.26
C ASN A 413 -25.40 -7.20 -25.78
N TYR A 414 -26.63 -7.66 -26.03
CA TYR A 414 -27.84 -6.91 -25.70
C TYR A 414 -28.02 -6.74 -24.19
N ASP A 415 -27.72 -7.76 -23.41
CA ASP A 415 -27.78 -7.69 -21.93
C ASP A 415 -26.85 -6.59 -21.37
N GLY A 416 -25.64 -6.49 -21.92
CA GLY A 416 -24.71 -5.41 -21.53
C GLY A 416 -25.21 -4.02 -21.92
N ALA A 417 -25.89 -3.89 -23.07
CA ALA A 417 -26.49 -2.63 -23.49
C ALA A 417 -27.68 -2.26 -22.60
N GLU A 418 -28.53 -3.22 -22.21
CA GLU A 418 -29.66 -3.05 -21.30
C GLU A 418 -29.19 -2.63 -19.92
N LEU A 419 -28.19 -3.30 -19.32
CA LEU A 419 -27.59 -2.94 -18.04
C LEU A 419 -27.04 -1.51 -18.00
N LEU A 420 -26.45 -1.02 -19.10
CA LEU A 420 -25.99 0.35 -19.21
C LEU A 420 -27.17 1.36 -19.19
N LEU A 421 -28.30 1.01 -19.84
CA LEU A 421 -29.50 1.84 -19.85
C LEU A 421 -30.19 1.83 -18.49
N ASP A 422 -30.29 0.67 -17.84
CA ASP A 422 -30.81 0.51 -16.48
C ASP A 422 -30.02 1.35 -15.46
N ALA A 423 -28.68 1.39 -15.61
CA ALA A 423 -27.83 2.23 -14.77
C ALA A 423 -28.20 3.72 -14.86
N VAL A 424 -28.52 4.22 -16.07
CA VAL A 424 -28.98 5.61 -16.26
C VAL A 424 -30.39 5.81 -15.73
N GLU A 425 -31.30 4.86 -16.01
CA GLU A 425 -32.69 4.94 -15.58
C GLU A 425 -32.80 4.96 -14.03
N ASP A 426 -32.06 4.08 -13.35
CA ASP A 426 -32.08 4.03 -11.88
C ASP A 426 -31.39 5.23 -11.23
N TYR A 427 -30.38 5.82 -11.89
CA TYR A 427 -29.81 7.11 -11.45
C TYR A 427 -30.82 8.26 -11.57
N MET A 428 -31.71 8.24 -12.56
CA MET A 428 -32.70 9.29 -12.81
C MET A 428 -33.93 9.21 -11.86
N LYS A 429 -34.18 8.06 -11.26
CA LYS A 429 -35.25 7.86 -10.24
C LYS A 429 -34.84 8.41 -8.88
#